data_c6c03fff2794821213a898c8b54ee85f
#
_entry.id   c6c03fff2794821213a898c8b54ee85f
#
_cell.length_a   1.000
_cell.length_b   1.000
_cell.length_c   1.000
_cell.angle_alpha   90.00
_cell.angle_beta   90.00
_cell.angle_gamma   90.00
#
_symmetry.space_group_name_H-M   'P 1'
#
loop_
_entity.id
_entity.type
_entity.pdbx_description
1 polymer ?
#
loop_
_entity_poly.entity_id
_entity_poly.type
_entity_poly.pdbx_seq_one_letter_code
_entity_poly.pdbx_strand_id
1 'polypeptide(L)'
;AGCPGCFRQKAHRPDLVLQSCSGAQQPGDIPWYTGTAGLRPCGYPDRIIKDKKEHEDAESAGILLPVSSLPSPYGIGCFSQEAYDFVDWLKEAGQTYWQILPLGVTSYGDSPYQSFSAFAGNPYFISLDELVKEGVLTAEECKKAKFGRKADDIDYSQLYKERGRLLRLAYSRSDIGHNEAFAAFCEKNKWWLDDFALFMAVKGRFEGKPWIEWAEDIRLRWQNAMDYYRRELYFEVEYYKYLQFKFDQQWRTLKLTPTKRASASSVISHLCGTGFCRCMGEPADVPAG
;
A
#
# COMPACT_ATOMS: atom_id res chain seq x y z
N ALA A 1 -9.11 5.87 28.69
CA ALA A 1 -8.32 7.01 29.15
C ALA A 1 -7.56 7.53 27.95
N GLY A 2 -8.03 8.68 27.41
CA GLY A 2 -7.46 9.29 26.22
C GLY A 2 -6.15 9.98 26.52
N CYS A 3 -5.25 9.97 25.57
CA CYS A 3 -3.99 10.68 25.62
C CYS A 3 -4.24 12.19 25.50
N PRO A 4 -3.92 13.03 26.47
CA PRO A 4 -4.09 14.47 26.38
C PRO A 4 -2.96 15.06 25.54
N GLY A 5 -3.28 15.57 24.37
CA GLY A 5 -2.32 16.28 23.53
C GLY A 5 -2.41 16.08 22.02
N CYS A 6 -3.47 15.48 21.51
CA CYS A 6 -3.67 15.30 20.07
C CYS A 6 -4.40 16.49 19.44
N PHE A 7 -3.69 17.18 18.59
CA PHE A 7 -4.09 17.98 17.42
C PHE A 7 -5.29 18.93 17.51
N ARG A 8 -5.00 20.22 17.54
CA ARG A 8 -5.89 21.25 17.00
C ARG A 8 -5.41 21.66 15.60
N GLN A 9 -6.15 21.28 14.60
CA GLN A 9 -6.07 21.84 13.26
C GLN A 9 -6.62 23.27 13.29
N LYS A 10 -5.81 24.28 13.03
CA LYS A 10 -6.28 25.62 12.65
C LYS A 10 -6.21 25.72 11.15
N ALA A 11 -7.37 25.70 10.52
CA ALA A 11 -7.53 26.05 9.13
C ALA A 11 -7.29 27.57 8.98
N HIS A 12 -6.16 27.94 8.41
CA HIS A 12 -5.96 29.15 7.59
C HIS A 12 -4.51 29.21 7.13
N ARG A 13 -4.33 28.94 5.83
CA ARG A 13 -3.18 29.00 4.93
C ARG A 13 -2.56 27.62 4.60
N PRO A 14 -2.09 27.45 3.36
CA PRO A 14 -1.61 26.17 2.83
C PRO A 14 -0.21 25.76 3.31
N ASP A 15 0.28 26.33 4.40
CA ASP A 15 1.52 25.91 5.03
C ASP A 15 1.18 24.98 6.19
N LEU A 16 1.28 23.68 5.95
CA LEU A 16 1.18 22.65 6.97
C LEU A 16 2.38 22.80 7.92
N VAL A 17 2.23 23.62 8.94
CA VAL A 17 3.13 23.61 10.10
C VAL A 17 2.70 22.46 11.00
N LEU A 18 3.42 21.36 10.95
CA LEU A 18 3.36 20.31 11.96
C LEU A 18 3.93 20.87 13.26
N GLN A 19 3.07 21.31 14.17
CA GLN A 19 3.49 21.56 15.54
C GLN A 19 3.67 20.23 16.27
N SER A 20 4.88 19.97 16.74
CA SER A 20 5.21 18.87 17.62
C SER A 20 4.39 18.93 18.92
N CYS A 21 4.02 17.76 19.46
CA CYS A 21 3.40 17.64 20.78
C CYS A 21 4.21 18.43 21.82
N SER A 22 3.50 19.23 22.63
CA SER A 22 4.10 19.90 23.80
C SER A 22 4.67 18.85 24.76
N GLY A 23 5.98 18.75 24.81
CA GLY A 23 6.72 17.75 25.59
C GLY A 23 7.96 17.22 24.89
N ALA A 24 8.16 17.53 23.61
CA ALA A 24 9.43 17.27 22.94
C ALA A 24 10.45 18.32 23.42
N GLN A 25 11.49 17.86 24.08
CA GLN A 25 12.66 18.64 24.38
C GLN A 25 13.34 19.08 23.08
N GLN A 26 14.16 20.08 23.12
CA GLN A 26 14.68 20.90 22.03
C GLN A 26 15.16 20.16 20.77
N PRO A 27 15.23 20.81 19.57
CA PRO A 27 15.55 20.20 18.27
C PRO A 27 16.87 19.42 18.18
N GLY A 28 17.71 19.42 19.20
CA GLY A 28 18.96 18.66 19.28
C GLY A 28 18.85 17.23 19.80
N ASP A 29 17.70 16.85 20.37
CA ASP A 29 17.55 15.56 21.06
C ASP A 29 17.05 14.42 20.17
N ILE A 30 16.86 14.70 18.89
CA ILE A 30 16.45 13.69 17.92
C ILE A 30 17.65 13.42 16.99
N PRO A 31 18.22 12.22 16.98
CA PRO A 31 19.49 11.90 16.29
C PRO A 31 19.52 12.12 14.77
N TRP A 32 18.40 12.52 14.16
CA TRP A 32 18.26 12.73 12.72
C TRP A 32 17.85 14.15 12.33
N TYR A 33 17.88 15.09 13.31
CA TYR A 33 17.62 16.50 13.06
C TYR A 33 18.94 17.26 12.91
N THR A 34 19.41 17.42 11.70
CA THR A 34 20.58 18.27 11.40
C THR A 34 20.10 19.55 10.72
N GLY A 35 19.99 20.64 11.49
CA GLY A 35 20.01 22.03 11.00
C GLY A 35 18.85 22.46 10.08
N THR A 36 18.73 23.74 9.91
CA THR A 36 17.73 24.55 9.19
C THR A 36 17.54 24.31 7.68
N ALA A 37 17.89 23.15 7.15
CA ALA A 37 17.55 22.72 5.79
C ALA A 37 16.30 21.84 5.86
N GLY A 38 15.20 22.32 5.28
CA GLY A 38 13.85 21.79 5.34
C GLY A 38 13.74 20.27 5.37
N LEU A 39 12.81 19.77 6.18
CA LEU A 39 12.43 18.38 6.32
C LEU A 39 12.18 17.76 4.92
N ARG A 40 13.12 16.98 4.44
CA ARG A 40 12.89 16.14 3.27
C ARG A 40 12.15 14.88 3.71
N PRO A 41 10.97 14.58 3.16
CA PRO A 41 10.32 13.30 3.39
C PRO A 41 11.23 12.19 2.87
N CYS A 42 11.53 11.22 3.71
CA CYS A 42 12.36 10.08 3.35
C CYS A 42 11.80 9.36 2.11
N GLY A 43 12.57 9.33 1.03
CA GLY A 43 12.31 8.47 -0.13
C GLY A 43 11.46 9.03 -1.27
N TYR A 44 11.04 10.30 -1.26
CA TYR A 44 10.41 10.89 -2.45
C TYR A 44 11.47 11.41 -3.42
N PRO A 45 11.43 11.00 -4.70
CA PRO A 45 12.34 11.55 -5.70
C PRO A 45 12.07 13.05 -5.92
N ASP A 46 13.14 13.85 -6.02
CA ASP A 46 13.13 15.31 -6.18
C ASP A 46 12.25 15.85 -7.35
N ARG A 47 11.70 15.00 -8.20
CA ARG A 47 10.83 15.37 -9.32
C ARG A 47 9.47 15.95 -8.92
N ILE A 48 8.94 15.58 -7.75
CA ILE A 48 7.61 16.05 -7.32
C ILE A 48 7.65 17.51 -6.86
N ILE A 49 8.82 18.01 -6.46
CA ILE A 49 8.96 19.39 -5.92
C ILE A 49 9.19 20.42 -7.03
N LYS A 50 9.73 20.03 -8.19
CA LYS A 50 10.01 20.97 -9.28
C LYS A 50 8.78 21.41 -10.09
N ASP A 51 7.73 20.59 -10.12
CA ASP A 51 6.50 20.91 -10.87
C ASP A 51 5.53 21.84 -10.12
N LYS A 52 5.86 22.24 -8.87
CA LYS A 52 4.99 23.09 -8.04
C LYS A 52 4.94 24.57 -8.43
N LYS A 53 5.86 25.05 -9.26
CA LYS A 53 5.98 26.52 -9.48
C LYS A 53 5.07 27.08 -10.58
N GLU A 54 4.43 26.26 -11.40
CA GLU A 54 3.63 26.74 -12.52
C GLU A 54 2.09 26.66 -12.33
N HIS A 55 1.62 26.10 -11.21
CA HIS A 55 0.19 25.91 -10.96
C HIS A 55 -0.35 26.56 -9.68
N GLU A 56 0.39 27.50 -9.07
CA GLU A 56 0.00 28.07 -7.76
C GLU A 56 -1.25 28.98 -7.80
N ASP A 57 -1.74 29.40 -8.98
CA ASP A 57 -2.87 30.33 -9.11
C ASP A 57 -4.08 29.81 -9.90
N ALA A 58 -4.07 28.55 -10.35
CA ALA A 58 -5.22 27.98 -11.06
C ALA A 58 -6.18 27.29 -10.10
N GLU A 59 -7.43 27.72 -10.05
CA GLU A 59 -8.50 26.97 -9.38
C GLU A 59 -8.57 25.55 -9.95
N SER A 60 -8.49 24.55 -9.06
CA SER A 60 -8.52 23.14 -9.44
C SER A 60 -9.59 22.40 -8.65
N ALA A 61 -10.34 21.56 -9.34
CA ALA A 61 -11.38 20.74 -8.76
C ALA A 61 -11.05 19.25 -8.87
N GLY A 62 -11.59 18.46 -7.97
CA GLY A 62 -11.39 17.01 -7.99
C GLY A 62 -12.50 16.26 -7.29
N ILE A 63 -12.52 14.95 -7.50
CA ILE A 63 -13.50 14.06 -6.91
C ILE A 63 -12.81 13.12 -5.95
N LEU A 64 -13.36 13.00 -4.73
CA LEU A 64 -12.97 11.97 -3.78
C LEU A 64 -13.82 10.72 -4.06
N LEU A 65 -13.19 9.65 -4.51
CA LEU A 65 -13.82 8.34 -4.66
C LEU A 65 -12.79 7.25 -4.32
N PRO A 66 -13.04 6.42 -3.29
CA PRO A 66 -12.18 5.28 -3.01
C PRO A 66 -12.12 4.32 -4.19
N VAL A 67 -10.95 3.75 -4.48
CA VAL A 67 -10.82 2.70 -5.50
C VAL A 67 -11.74 1.53 -5.22
N SER A 68 -11.92 1.18 -3.94
CA SER A 68 -12.84 0.12 -3.49
C SER A 68 -14.30 0.36 -3.86
N SER A 69 -14.70 1.62 -4.11
CA SER A 69 -16.07 1.99 -4.46
C SER A 69 -16.35 1.99 -5.96
N LEU A 70 -15.35 1.72 -6.78
CA LEU A 70 -15.56 1.53 -8.22
C LEU A 70 -16.38 0.27 -8.47
N PRO A 71 -17.24 0.25 -9.51
CA PRO A 71 -17.94 -0.96 -9.91
C PRO A 71 -16.97 -2.09 -10.21
N SER A 72 -17.31 -3.31 -9.84
CA SER A 72 -16.48 -4.48 -10.15
C SER A 72 -17.29 -5.76 -10.03
N PRO A 73 -17.15 -6.72 -10.95
CA PRO A 73 -17.74 -8.04 -10.82
C PRO A 73 -17.06 -8.90 -9.75
N TYR A 74 -15.98 -8.42 -9.15
CA TYR A 74 -15.10 -9.17 -8.24
C TYR A 74 -15.21 -8.74 -6.77
N GLY A 75 -16.36 -8.17 -6.40
CA GLY A 75 -16.74 -7.87 -5.01
C GLY A 75 -16.11 -6.63 -4.38
N ILE A 76 -15.17 -5.99 -5.07
CA ILE A 76 -14.54 -4.72 -4.66
C ILE A 76 -13.94 -4.03 -5.88
N GLY A 77 -14.01 -2.71 -5.92
CA GLY A 77 -13.33 -1.94 -6.96
C GLY A 77 -11.83 -2.18 -6.94
N CYS A 78 -11.22 -2.24 -8.12
CA CYS A 78 -9.81 -2.55 -8.29
C CYS A 78 -9.22 -1.80 -9.50
N PHE A 79 -7.97 -2.05 -9.86
CA PHE A 79 -7.28 -1.45 -11.00
C PHE A 79 -7.70 -2.06 -12.33
N SER A 80 -9.01 -2.19 -12.53
CA SER A 80 -9.66 -2.77 -13.71
C SER A 80 -10.06 -1.69 -14.71
N GLN A 81 -10.74 -2.07 -15.78
CA GLN A 81 -11.18 -1.16 -16.83
C GLN A 81 -12.02 -0.01 -16.26
N GLU A 82 -12.84 -0.26 -15.26
CA GLU A 82 -13.70 0.73 -14.61
C GLU A 82 -12.90 1.86 -13.95
N ALA A 83 -11.67 1.57 -13.49
CA ALA A 83 -10.78 2.61 -12.97
C ALA A 83 -10.25 3.51 -14.09
N TYR A 84 -9.94 2.95 -15.25
CA TYR A 84 -9.53 3.72 -16.43
C TYR A 84 -10.67 4.54 -16.99
N ASP A 85 -11.87 3.96 -17.07
CA ASP A 85 -13.08 4.64 -17.54
C ASP A 85 -13.43 5.81 -16.61
N PHE A 86 -13.25 5.64 -15.31
CA PHE A 86 -13.44 6.73 -14.34
C PHE A 86 -12.42 7.85 -14.52
N VAL A 87 -11.16 7.55 -14.81
CA VAL A 87 -10.15 8.56 -15.12
C VAL A 87 -10.50 9.31 -16.41
N ASP A 88 -10.99 8.63 -17.45
CA ASP A 88 -11.44 9.25 -18.68
C ASP A 88 -12.65 10.15 -18.43
N TRP A 89 -13.63 9.70 -17.65
CA TRP A 89 -14.79 10.48 -17.25
C TRP A 89 -14.40 11.74 -16.45
N LEU A 90 -13.46 11.64 -15.50
CA LEU A 90 -12.96 12.80 -14.76
C LEU A 90 -12.39 13.86 -15.70
N LYS A 91 -11.65 13.43 -16.70
CA LYS A 91 -11.09 14.32 -17.73
C LYS A 91 -12.19 15.00 -18.54
N GLU A 92 -13.19 14.26 -19.00
CA GLU A 92 -14.33 14.78 -19.74
C GLU A 92 -15.14 15.79 -18.90
N ALA A 93 -15.26 15.53 -17.58
CA ALA A 93 -15.90 16.42 -16.61
C ALA A 93 -15.02 17.62 -16.20
N GLY A 94 -13.83 17.81 -16.79
CA GLY A 94 -12.93 18.90 -16.46
C GLY A 94 -12.31 18.84 -15.07
N GLN A 95 -12.32 17.65 -14.42
CA GLN A 95 -11.73 17.47 -13.10
C GLN A 95 -10.22 17.29 -13.20
N THR A 96 -9.49 17.94 -12.29
CA THR A 96 -8.02 17.91 -12.24
C THR A 96 -7.50 16.79 -11.36
N TYR A 97 -8.24 16.44 -10.30
CA TYR A 97 -7.78 15.49 -9.28
C TYR A 97 -8.77 14.36 -9.04
N TRP A 98 -8.23 13.17 -8.90
CA TRP A 98 -8.89 12.05 -8.27
C TRP A 98 -8.29 11.81 -6.89
N GLN A 99 -9.02 12.11 -5.83
CA GLN A 99 -8.62 11.82 -4.46
C GLN A 99 -9.09 10.43 -4.07
N ILE A 100 -8.16 9.60 -3.62
CA ILE A 100 -8.43 8.23 -3.19
C ILE A 100 -8.09 8.05 -1.71
N LEU A 101 -8.66 7.02 -1.10
CA LEU A 101 -8.25 6.58 0.23
C LEU A 101 -6.92 5.81 0.17
N PRO A 102 -6.22 5.63 1.32
CA PRO A 102 -5.00 4.84 1.38
C PRO A 102 -5.17 3.46 0.74
N LEU A 103 -4.19 3.06 -0.05
CA LEU A 103 -4.19 1.79 -0.77
C LEU A 103 -3.43 0.68 -0.04
N GLY A 104 -3.07 0.92 1.22
CA GLY A 104 -2.31 -0.04 2.03
C GLY A 104 -3.09 -1.29 2.39
N VAL A 105 -2.36 -2.33 2.78
CA VAL A 105 -2.96 -3.56 3.29
C VAL A 105 -3.80 -3.26 4.53
N THR A 106 -5.02 -3.79 4.56
CA THR A 106 -5.94 -3.59 5.68
C THR A 106 -5.73 -4.64 6.77
N SER A 107 -6.03 -4.24 8.00
CA SER A 107 -6.04 -5.10 9.17
C SER A 107 -7.46 -5.61 9.46
N TYR A 108 -7.63 -6.20 10.63
CA TYR A 108 -8.96 -6.59 11.12
C TYR A 108 -9.90 -5.36 11.19
N GLY A 109 -11.07 -5.48 10.55
CA GLY A 109 -12.02 -4.37 10.42
C GLY A 109 -11.91 -3.60 9.09
N ASP A 110 -11.00 -3.98 8.21
CA ASP A 110 -10.89 -3.55 6.80
C ASP A 110 -10.83 -2.04 6.58
N SER A 111 -10.49 -1.27 7.62
CA SER A 111 -10.32 0.17 7.54
C SER A 111 -9.05 0.53 6.74
N PRO A 112 -9.15 1.36 5.70
CA PRO A 112 -7.98 1.78 4.92
C PRO A 112 -6.98 2.60 5.73
N TYR A 113 -7.39 3.11 6.90
CA TYR A 113 -6.54 3.89 7.80
C TYR A 113 -5.80 3.02 8.85
N GLN A 114 -6.10 1.73 8.92
CA GLN A 114 -5.47 0.79 9.84
C GLN A 114 -4.56 -0.18 9.09
N SER A 115 -3.59 0.36 8.35
CA SER A 115 -2.59 -0.45 7.69
C SER A 115 -1.44 -0.79 8.63
N PHE A 116 -0.94 -2.03 8.55
CA PHE A 116 0.26 -2.46 9.26
C PHE A 116 1.54 -2.32 8.42
N SER A 117 1.43 -1.72 7.25
CA SER A 117 2.59 -1.35 6.42
C SER A 117 2.32 -0.01 5.73
N ALA A 118 3.30 0.88 5.74
CA ALA A 118 3.23 2.14 5.03
C ALA A 118 3.58 2.02 3.53
N PHE A 119 4.16 0.88 3.11
CA PHE A 119 4.68 0.68 1.75
C PHE A 119 3.90 -0.35 0.95
N ALA A 120 3.36 -1.36 1.64
CA ALA A 120 2.69 -2.46 0.98
C ALA A 120 1.30 -2.08 0.48
N GLY A 121 1.03 -2.39 -0.79
CA GLY A 121 -0.27 -2.24 -1.39
C GLY A 121 -1.21 -3.39 -1.06
N ASN A 122 -2.52 -3.09 -1.00
CA ASN A 122 -3.55 -4.07 -0.71
C ASN A 122 -3.83 -4.95 -1.94
N PRO A 123 -3.63 -6.27 -1.83
CA PRO A 123 -3.90 -7.20 -2.93
C PRO A 123 -5.34 -7.20 -3.44
N TYR A 124 -6.29 -6.65 -2.67
CA TYR A 124 -7.66 -6.51 -3.12
C TYR A 124 -7.81 -5.59 -4.33
N PHE A 125 -6.87 -4.68 -4.57
CA PHE A 125 -6.90 -3.78 -5.72
C PHE A 125 -6.25 -4.36 -6.98
N ILE A 126 -5.64 -5.54 -6.92
CA ILE A 126 -5.11 -6.22 -8.11
C ILE A 126 -6.27 -6.63 -9.02
N SER A 127 -6.30 -6.17 -10.26
CA SER A 127 -7.30 -6.59 -11.26
C SER A 127 -7.12 -8.05 -11.63
N LEU A 128 -8.19 -8.82 -11.50
CA LEU A 128 -8.20 -10.21 -11.97
C LEU A 128 -8.26 -10.29 -13.50
N ASP A 129 -8.86 -9.31 -14.17
CA ASP A 129 -8.91 -9.26 -15.63
C ASP A 129 -7.52 -9.11 -16.24
N GLU A 130 -6.63 -8.33 -15.61
CA GLU A 130 -5.24 -8.24 -16.05
C GLU A 130 -4.51 -9.58 -15.88
N LEU A 131 -4.78 -10.32 -14.80
CA LEU A 131 -4.23 -11.66 -14.61
C LEU A 131 -4.80 -12.68 -15.61
N VAL A 132 -6.04 -12.49 -16.08
CA VAL A 132 -6.62 -13.28 -17.18
C VAL A 132 -5.93 -12.92 -18.50
N LYS A 133 -5.68 -11.65 -18.80
CA LYS A 133 -4.94 -11.22 -19.99
C LYS A 133 -3.50 -11.76 -20.00
N GLU A 134 -2.88 -11.87 -18.84
CA GLU A 134 -1.56 -12.48 -18.68
C GLU A 134 -1.57 -14.01 -18.84
N GLY A 135 -2.75 -14.64 -18.91
CA GLY A 135 -2.90 -16.10 -19.09
C GLY A 135 -2.70 -16.92 -17.82
N VAL A 136 -2.52 -16.28 -16.65
CA VAL A 136 -2.34 -16.99 -15.36
C VAL A 136 -3.66 -17.35 -14.68
N LEU A 137 -4.77 -16.71 -15.11
CA LEU A 137 -6.14 -17.06 -14.72
C LEU A 137 -7.00 -17.23 -15.96
N THR A 138 -8.15 -17.89 -15.81
CA THR A 138 -9.20 -17.95 -16.84
C THR A 138 -10.42 -17.14 -16.40
N ALA A 139 -11.15 -16.57 -17.36
CA ALA A 139 -12.38 -15.84 -17.09
C ALA A 139 -13.43 -16.70 -16.36
N GLU A 140 -13.46 -18.02 -16.65
CA GLU A 140 -14.39 -18.96 -16.02
C GLU A 140 -14.06 -19.18 -14.53
N GLU A 141 -12.77 -19.23 -14.17
CA GLU A 141 -12.35 -19.35 -12.77
C GLU A 141 -12.75 -18.11 -11.96
N CYS A 142 -12.60 -16.93 -12.55
CA CYS A 142 -13.03 -15.67 -11.94
C CYS A 142 -14.56 -15.60 -11.80
N LYS A 143 -15.32 -16.03 -12.82
CA LYS A 143 -16.80 -16.05 -12.78
C LYS A 143 -17.38 -17.06 -11.80
N LYS A 144 -16.69 -18.18 -11.56
CA LYS A 144 -17.12 -19.19 -10.58
C LYS A 144 -16.91 -18.77 -9.15
N ALA A 145 -16.02 -17.82 -8.88
CA ALA A 145 -15.76 -17.29 -7.54
C ALA A 145 -16.96 -16.46 -7.04
N LYS A 146 -17.26 -16.59 -5.75
CA LYS A 146 -18.38 -15.88 -5.12
C LYS A 146 -17.84 -14.80 -4.20
N PHE A 147 -17.93 -13.55 -4.62
CA PHE A 147 -17.34 -12.41 -3.89
C PHE A 147 -18.32 -11.70 -2.95
N GLY A 148 -19.56 -12.17 -2.82
CA GLY A 148 -20.59 -11.57 -1.99
C GLY A 148 -21.97 -11.75 -2.62
N ARG A 149 -23.01 -11.27 -1.92
CA ARG A 149 -24.40 -11.42 -2.34
C ARG A 149 -24.99 -10.16 -2.94
N LYS A 150 -24.43 -9.00 -2.63
CA LYS A 150 -24.94 -7.69 -3.02
C LYS A 150 -23.89 -6.95 -3.81
N ALA A 151 -24.31 -6.15 -4.77
CA ALA A 151 -23.44 -5.35 -5.61
C ALA A 151 -22.98 -4.05 -4.90
N ASP A 152 -23.72 -3.62 -3.89
CA ASP A 152 -23.56 -2.37 -3.14
C ASP A 152 -22.91 -2.56 -1.76
N ASP A 153 -22.49 -3.80 -1.44
CA ASP A 153 -21.88 -4.14 -0.16
C ASP A 153 -20.70 -5.09 -0.34
N ILE A 154 -19.58 -4.76 0.31
CA ILE A 154 -18.35 -5.56 0.22
C ILE A 154 -18.35 -6.63 1.30
N ASP A 155 -18.46 -7.89 0.91
CA ASP A 155 -18.29 -9.03 1.80
C ASP A 155 -16.80 -9.37 1.94
N TYR A 156 -16.10 -8.73 2.86
CA TYR A 156 -14.67 -8.94 3.10
C TYR A 156 -14.32 -10.39 3.45
N SER A 157 -15.23 -11.13 4.07
CA SER A 157 -15.01 -12.54 4.41
C SER A 157 -14.90 -13.40 3.14
N GLN A 158 -15.83 -13.22 2.21
CA GLN A 158 -15.80 -13.90 0.90
C GLN A 158 -14.63 -13.39 0.05
N LEU A 159 -14.38 -12.09 0.10
CA LEU A 159 -13.29 -11.46 -0.63
C LEU A 159 -11.94 -12.06 -0.21
N TYR A 160 -11.67 -12.12 1.09
CA TYR A 160 -10.45 -12.72 1.64
C TYR A 160 -10.24 -14.14 1.13
N LYS A 161 -11.30 -14.97 1.18
CA LYS A 161 -11.25 -16.37 0.77
C LYS A 161 -11.04 -16.53 -0.73
N GLU A 162 -11.91 -15.93 -1.53
CA GLU A 162 -11.95 -16.18 -2.97
C GLU A 162 -10.84 -15.46 -3.73
N ARG A 163 -10.54 -14.20 -3.38
CA ARG A 163 -9.39 -13.51 -3.99
C ARG A 163 -8.07 -14.13 -3.57
N GLY A 164 -7.93 -14.52 -2.31
CA GLY A 164 -6.75 -15.24 -1.85
C GLY A 164 -6.52 -16.53 -2.63
N ARG A 165 -7.58 -17.31 -2.87
CA ARG A 165 -7.52 -18.52 -3.67
C ARG A 165 -7.10 -18.25 -5.13
N LEU A 166 -7.71 -17.27 -5.78
CA LEU A 166 -7.40 -16.92 -7.16
C LEU A 166 -5.99 -16.35 -7.32
N LEU A 167 -5.56 -15.48 -6.41
CA LEU A 167 -4.21 -14.90 -6.44
C LEU A 167 -3.12 -15.96 -6.20
N ARG A 168 -3.36 -16.95 -5.32
CA ARG A 168 -2.47 -18.10 -5.16
C ARG A 168 -2.42 -18.96 -6.42
N LEU A 169 -3.57 -19.18 -7.07
CA LEU A 169 -3.63 -19.92 -8.33
C LEU A 169 -2.85 -19.17 -9.43
N ALA A 170 -3.01 -17.85 -9.53
CA ALA A 170 -2.25 -17.03 -10.48
C ALA A 170 -0.73 -17.12 -10.21
N TYR A 171 -0.32 -17.02 -8.94
CA TYR A 171 1.09 -17.18 -8.56
C TYR A 171 1.62 -18.56 -8.95
N SER A 172 0.89 -19.63 -8.65
CA SER A 172 1.34 -21.01 -8.95
C SER A 172 1.52 -21.29 -10.45
N ARG A 173 0.84 -20.53 -11.31
CA ARG A 173 0.92 -20.65 -12.78
C ARG A 173 1.88 -19.65 -13.40
N SER A 174 2.29 -18.65 -12.64
CA SER A 174 3.22 -17.64 -13.12
C SER A 174 4.64 -18.20 -13.15
N ASP A 175 5.39 -17.91 -14.20
CA ASP A 175 6.83 -18.16 -14.24
C ASP A 175 7.60 -16.94 -13.68
N ILE A 176 7.19 -16.54 -12.48
CA ILE A 176 7.69 -15.30 -11.90
C ILE A 176 9.17 -15.37 -11.54
N GLY A 177 9.68 -16.58 -11.25
CA GLY A 177 11.08 -16.80 -10.89
C GLY A 177 12.08 -16.43 -12.01
N HIS A 178 11.63 -16.47 -13.28
CA HIS A 178 12.44 -16.09 -14.45
C HIS A 178 12.13 -14.68 -14.97
N ASN A 179 11.31 -13.90 -14.24
CA ASN A 179 10.91 -12.57 -14.66
C ASN A 179 11.91 -11.50 -14.20
N GLU A 180 12.67 -10.93 -15.14
CA GLU A 180 13.68 -9.89 -14.84
C GLU A 180 13.07 -8.64 -14.20
N ALA A 181 11.86 -8.23 -14.62
CA ALA A 181 11.18 -7.08 -14.03
C ALA A 181 10.79 -7.33 -12.57
N PHE A 182 10.41 -8.56 -12.24
CA PHE A 182 10.16 -8.97 -10.86
C PHE A 182 11.45 -8.96 -10.03
N ALA A 183 12.53 -9.50 -10.55
CA ALA A 183 13.82 -9.47 -9.87
C ALA A 183 14.30 -8.03 -9.60
N ALA A 184 14.19 -7.15 -10.60
CA ALA A 184 14.52 -5.74 -10.46
C ALA A 184 13.61 -5.02 -9.44
N PHE A 185 12.31 -5.35 -9.41
CA PHE A 185 11.37 -4.83 -8.42
C PHE A 185 11.75 -5.27 -7.00
N CYS A 186 12.08 -6.54 -6.80
CA CYS A 186 12.50 -7.08 -5.52
C CYS A 186 13.78 -6.42 -5.01
N GLU A 187 14.79 -6.29 -5.85
CA GLU A 187 16.05 -5.65 -5.46
C GLU A 187 15.85 -4.16 -5.10
N LYS A 188 15.08 -3.43 -5.90
CA LYS A 188 14.77 -2.02 -5.64
C LYS A 188 14.03 -1.80 -4.32
N ASN A 189 13.16 -2.71 -3.94
CA ASN A 189 12.28 -2.59 -2.78
C ASN A 189 12.72 -3.44 -1.59
N LYS A 190 13.88 -4.09 -1.67
CA LYS A 190 14.40 -5.04 -0.69
C LYS A 190 14.36 -4.54 0.75
N TRP A 191 14.64 -3.26 0.95
CA TRP A 191 14.72 -2.61 2.25
C TRP A 191 13.41 -2.64 3.07
N TRP A 192 12.24 -2.88 2.44
CA TRP A 192 10.96 -3.06 3.13
C TRP A 192 10.26 -4.37 2.73
N LEU A 193 10.42 -4.79 1.47
CA LEU A 193 9.65 -5.88 0.88
C LEU A 193 9.99 -7.23 1.49
N ASP A 194 11.27 -7.49 1.77
CA ASP A 194 11.73 -8.75 2.35
C ASP A 194 11.15 -8.94 3.76
N ASP A 195 11.16 -7.89 4.58
CA ASP A 195 10.60 -7.94 5.92
C ASP A 195 9.07 -8.04 5.91
N PHE A 196 8.42 -7.29 5.03
CA PHE A 196 6.96 -7.38 4.86
C PHE A 196 6.52 -8.77 4.41
N ALA A 197 7.18 -9.33 3.40
CA ALA A 197 6.83 -10.63 2.85
C ALA A 197 7.04 -11.75 3.90
N LEU A 198 8.16 -11.71 4.63
CA LEU A 198 8.41 -12.63 5.73
C LEU A 198 7.38 -12.47 6.85
N PHE A 199 7.04 -11.24 7.25
CA PHE A 199 6.01 -10.99 8.26
C PHE A 199 4.67 -11.61 7.87
N MET A 200 4.25 -11.43 6.62
CA MET A 200 2.98 -11.98 6.13
C MET A 200 3.00 -13.50 6.07
N ALA A 201 4.11 -14.11 5.66
CA ALA A 201 4.28 -15.54 5.64
C ALA A 201 4.23 -16.14 7.05
N VAL A 202 4.95 -15.54 8.00
CA VAL A 202 4.94 -15.95 9.43
C VAL A 202 3.54 -15.75 10.04
N LYS A 203 2.88 -14.60 9.75
CA LYS A 203 1.51 -14.36 10.21
C LYS A 203 0.55 -15.45 9.74
N GLY A 204 0.68 -15.90 8.49
CA GLY A 204 -0.08 -17.03 7.95
C GLY A 204 0.21 -18.33 8.69
N ARG A 205 1.47 -18.60 9.01
CA ARG A 205 1.91 -19.79 9.78
C ARG A 205 1.34 -19.82 11.18
N PHE A 206 1.13 -18.65 11.79
CA PHE A 206 0.48 -18.48 13.10
C PHE A 206 -1.02 -18.16 12.99
N GLU A 207 -1.68 -18.60 11.93
CA GLU A 207 -3.15 -18.51 11.74
C GLU A 207 -3.71 -17.08 11.88
N GLY A 208 -2.92 -16.08 11.46
CA GLY A 208 -3.32 -14.68 11.52
C GLY A 208 -3.18 -14.02 12.88
N LYS A 209 -2.69 -14.73 13.92
CA LYS A 209 -2.51 -14.18 15.27
C LYS A 209 -1.65 -12.91 15.27
N PRO A 210 -1.89 -12.00 16.21
CA PRO A 210 -1.01 -10.85 16.44
C PRO A 210 0.43 -11.30 16.69
N TRP A 211 1.41 -10.53 16.21
CA TRP A 211 2.83 -10.87 16.34
C TRP A 211 3.29 -11.06 17.79
N ILE A 212 2.65 -10.40 18.75
CA ILE A 212 2.93 -10.56 20.18
C ILE A 212 2.64 -11.96 20.73
N GLU A 213 1.81 -12.74 20.01
CA GLU A 213 1.46 -14.12 20.35
C GLU A 213 2.31 -15.16 19.60
N TRP A 214 3.27 -14.72 18.78
CA TRP A 214 4.17 -15.63 18.08
C TRP A 214 5.23 -16.20 19.02
N ALA A 215 5.93 -17.25 18.58
CA ALA A 215 7.07 -17.79 19.32
C ALA A 215 8.11 -16.68 19.57
N GLU A 216 8.74 -16.72 20.74
CA GLU A 216 9.60 -15.65 21.23
C GLU A 216 10.77 -15.35 20.28
N ASP A 217 11.37 -16.36 19.72
CA ASP A 217 12.53 -16.28 18.83
C ASP A 217 12.24 -15.47 17.56
N ILE A 218 11.12 -15.75 16.89
CA ILE A 218 10.72 -14.99 15.69
C ILE A 218 10.09 -13.64 16.06
N ARG A 219 9.39 -13.55 17.19
CA ARG A 219 8.85 -12.31 17.72
C ARG A 219 9.95 -11.30 18.02
N LEU A 220 11.07 -11.74 18.59
CA LEU A 220 12.25 -10.94 18.89
C LEU A 220 13.24 -10.87 17.72
N ARG A 221 12.90 -11.47 16.57
CA ARG A 221 13.71 -11.45 15.36
C ARG A 221 15.12 -12.01 15.55
N TRP A 222 15.28 -13.05 16.34
CA TRP A 222 16.58 -13.72 16.45
C TRP A 222 17.04 -14.24 15.11
N GLN A 223 18.31 -14.05 14.79
CA GLN A 223 18.84 -14.32 13.46
C GLN A 223 18.60 -15.76 12.99
N ASN A 224 18.80 -16.74 13.88
CA ASN A 224 18.54 -18.16 13.60
C ASN A 224 17.06 -18.43 13.27
N ALA A 225 16.13 -17.78 13.97
CA ALA A 225 14.70 -17.90 13.69
C ALA A 225 14.35 -17.22 12.37
N MET A 226 14.87 -16.02 12.12
CA MET A 226 14.68 -15.30 10.83
C MET A 226 15.14 -16.16 9.65
N ASP A 227 16.33 -16.79 9.76
CA ASP A 227 16.88 -17.63 8.71
C ASP A 227 16.12 -18.96 8.55
N TYR A 228 15.62 -19.51 9.66
CA TYR A 228 14.75 -20.68 9.64
C TYR A 228 13.45 -20.39 8.90
N TYR A 229 12.71 -19.34 9.30
CA TYR A 229 11.42 -19.03 8.70
C TYR A 229 11.55 -18.56 7.25
N ARG A 230 12.62 -17.86 6.84
CA ARG A 230 12.88 -17.53 5.43
C ARG A 230 13.02 -18.78 4.57
N ARG A 231 13.67 -19.82 5.06
CA ARG A 231 13.82 -21.09 4.33
C ARG A 231 12.56 -21.91 4.33
N GLU A 232 11.95 -22.09 5.50
CA GLU A 232 10.75 -22.89 5.67
C GLU A 232 9.55 -22.32 4.90
N LEU A 233 9.40 -21.01 4.89
CA LEU A 233 8.28 -20.30 4.26
C LEU A 233 8.67 -19.64 2.93
N TYR A 234 9.71 -20.13 2.26
CA TYR A 234 10.24 -19.52 1.04
C TYR A 234 9.12 -19.25 0.01
N PHE A 235 8.29 -20.23 -0.30
CA PHE A 235 7.21 -20.09 -1.29
C PHE A 235 6.15 -19.06 -0.89
N GLU A 236 5.85 -18.96 0.41
CA GLU A 236 4.93 -17.96 0.93
C GLU A 236 5.54 -16.56 0.85
N VAL A 237 6.81 -16.41 1.18
CA VAL A 237 7.54 -15.14 1.06
C VAL A 237 7.53 -14.66 -0.41
N GLU A 238 7.88 -15.54 -1.35
CA GLU A 238 7.85 -15.19 -2.78
C GLU A 238 6.44 -14.89 -3.29
N TYR A 239 5.41 -15.57 -2.79
CA TYR A 239 4.02 -15.25 -3.08
C TYR A 239 3.66 -13.82 -2.64
N TYR A 240 4.03 -13.40 -1.44
CA TYR A 240 3.75 -12.03 -1.00
C TYR A 240 4.55 -10.98 -1.78
N LYS A 241 5.78 -11.27 -2.19
CA LYS A 241 6.53 -10.41 -3.12
C LYS A 241 5.85 -10.30 -4.47
N TYR A 242 5.36 -11.41 -5.02
CA TYR A 242 4.59 -11.44 -6.26
C TYR A 242 3.34 -10.54 -6.17
N LEU A 243 2.59 -10.60 -5.09
CA LEU A 243 1.42 -9.74 -4.89
C LEU A 243 1.80 -8.25 -4.93
N GLN A 244 2.88 -7.87 -4.26
CA GLN A 244 3.34 -6.50 -4.27
C GLN A 244 3.84 -6.05 -5.63
N PHE A 245 4.49 -6.93 -6.39
CA PHE A 245 4.90 -6.65 -7.76
C PHE A 245 3.70 -6.41 -8.67
N LYS A 246 2.67 -7.27 -8.62
CA LYS A 246 1.45 -7.11 -9.43
C LYS A 246 0.69 -5.84 -9.05
N PHE A 247 0.59 -5.54 -7.78
CA PHE A 247 0.01 -4.28 -7.32
C PHE A 247 0.76 -3.07 -7.88
N ASP A 248 2.09 -3.02 -7.72
CA ASP A 248 2.91 -1.91 -8.20
C ASP A 248 2.82 -1.73 -9.73
N GLN A 249 2.86 -2.85 -10.47
CA GLN A 249 2.75 -2.85 -11.92
C GLN A 249 1.42 -2.23 -12.39
N GLN A 250 0.30 -2.69 -11.87
CA GLN A 250 -1.02 -2.21 -12.25
C GLN A 250 -1.27 -0.78 -11.76
N TRP A 251 -0.87 -0.48 -10.53
CA TRP A 251 -0.97 0.87 -9.98
C TRP A 251 -0.18 1.90 -10.78
N ARG A 252 1.05 1.58 -11.18
CA ARG A 252 1.86 2.46 -12.05
C ARG A 252 1.20 2.68 -13.38
N THR A 253 0.65 1.64 -13.99
CA THR A 253 -0.05 1.74 -15.26
C THR A 253 -1.24 2.68 -15.16
N LEU A 254 -2.07 2.53 -14.13
CA LEU A 254 -3.19 3.42 -13.88
C LEU A 254 -2.74 4.87 -13.66
N LYS A 255 -1.70 5.10 -12.85
CA LYS A 255 -1.15 6.44 -12.59
C LYS A 255 -0.57 7.13 -13.83
N LEU A 256 0.01 6.36 -14.74
CA LEU A 256 0.60 6.90 -15.97
C LEU A 256 -0.44 7.18 -17.07
N THR A 257 -1.64 6.64 -16.94
CA THR A 257 -2.72 6.82 -17.93
C THR A 257 -3.11 8.29 -18.10
N PRO A 258 -3.31 9.09 -17.04
CA PRO A 258 -3.60 10.51 -17.17
C PRO A 258 -2.50 11.30 -17.87
N THR A 259 -1.25 10.98 -17.60
CA THR A 259 -0.08 11.68 -18.15
C THR A 259 0.11 11.45 -19.66
N LYS A 260 -0.26 10.29 -20.16
CA LYS A 260 -0.16 9.96 -21.60
C LYS A 260 -1.25 10.64 -22.43
N ARG A 261 -2.39 10.95 -21.82
CA ARG A 261 -3.55 11.58 -22.50
C ARG A 261 -3.58 13.10 -22.39
N ALA A 262 -2.49 13.72 -21.94
CA ALA A 262 -2.25 15.18 -21.87
C ALA A 262 -3.45 15.98 -21.35
N SER A 263 -3.51 16.12 -20.08
CA SER A 263 -3.85 17.20 -19.16
C SER A 263 -4.30 16.61 -17.82
N ALA A 264 -3.43 16.67 -16.91
CA ALA A 264 -3.50 16.80 -15.47
C ALA A 264 -4.69 16.22 -14.69
N SER A 265 -4.96 14.90 -14.77
CA SER A 265 -5.63 14.26 -13.63
C SER A 265 -4.54 13.68 -12.72
N SER A 266 -4.25 14.36 -11.61
CA SER A 266 -3.31 13.84 -10.62
C SER A 266 -4.07 12.98 -9.64
N VAL A 267 -3.65 11.71 -9.49
CA VAL A 267 -4.19 10.85 -8.45
C VAL A 267 -3.49 11.17 -7.13
N ILE A 268 -4.23 11.69 -6.17
CA ILE A 268 -3.72 12.02 -4.84
C ILE A 268 -4.18 10.92 -3.87
N SER A 269 -3.24 10.14 -3.37
CA SER A 269 -3.51 9.27 -2.23
C SER A 269 -3.37 10.04 -0.93
N HIS A 270 -4.35 9.94 -0.04
CA HIS A 270 -4.18 10.40 1.34
C HIS A 270 -3.18 9.47 2.04
N LEU A 271 -1.99 9.98 2.29
CA LEU A 271 -1.02 9.30 3.15
C LEU A 271 -1.49 9.43 4.59
N CYS A 272 -1.83 8.33 5.20
CA CYS A 272 -2.02 8.26 6.64
C CYS A 272 -0.69 8.46 7.35
N GLY A 273 -0.72 9.22 8.42
CA GLY A 273 0.43 9.73 9.16
C GLY A 273 1.52 8.71 9.49
N THR A 274 2.69 9.21 9.50
CA THR A 274 4.04 8.66 9.61
C THR A 274 4.36 7.79 10.86
N GLY A 275 3.38 7.32 11.62
CA GLY A 275 3.63 6.69 12.93
C GLY A 275 4.02 5.21 12.93
N PHE A 276 3.77 4.45 11.87
CA PHE A 276 3.83 2.99 11.92
C PHE A 276 5.01 2.33 11.18
N CYS A 277 5.81 3.11 10.47
CA CYS A 277 6.86 2.58 9.59
C CYS A 277 8.11 2.06 10.32
N ARG A 278 8.25 2.31 11.63
CA ARG A 278 9.50 2.05 12.37
C ARG A 278 9.57 0.71 13.11
N CYS A 279 8.47 -0.01 13.24
CA CYS A 279 8.46 -1.23 14.05
C CYS A 279 9.12 -2.46 13.40
N MET A 280 9.46 -2.40 12.11
CA MET A 280 9.98 -3.56 11.37
C MET A 280 11.34 -3.32 10.69
N GLY A 281 11.88 -2.12 10.68
CA GLY A 281 13.02 -1.73 9.85
C GLY A 281 14.41 -1.66 10.49
N GLU A 282 14.53 -1.47 11.80
CA GLU A 282 15.82 -1.56 12.53
C GLU A 282 15.57 -1.95 13.98
N PRO A 283 16.38 -2.84 14.56
CA PRO A 283 16.38 -3.02 16.00
C PRO A 283 16.78 -1.68 16.63
N ALA A 284 15.91 -1.09 17.44
CA ALA A 284 16.34 -0.04 18.34
C ALA A 284 17.52 -0.59 19.14
N ASP A 285 18.63 0.12 19.15
CA ASP A 285 19.74 -0.15 20.07
C ASP A 285 19.13 -0.20 21.49
N VAL A 286 18.97 -1.40 22.00
CA VAL A 286 18.68 -1.63 23.41
C VAL A 286 20.01 -1.38 24.08
N PRO A 287 20.15 -0.34 24.91
CA PRO A 287 21.38 -0.18 25.68
C PRO A 287 21.55 -1.41 26.54
N ALA A 288 22.70 -2.06 26.39
CA ALA A 288 23.15 -3.12 27.29
C ALA A 288 23.21 -2.54 28.70
N GLY A 289 22.27 -2.95 29.55
CA GLY A 289 22.27 -2.74 30.98
C GLY A 289 22.52 -4.04 31.68
#